data_637cd9e558a8a6b6f4b8219bc02d47c6
#
_entry.id   637cd9e558a8a6b6f4b8219bc02d47c6
#
_cell.length_a   1.000
_cell.length_b   1.000
_cell.length_c   1.000
_cell.angle_alpha   90.00
_cell.angle_beta   90.00
_cell.angle_gamma   90.00
#
_symmetry.space_group_name_H-M   'P 1'
#
loop_
_entity.id
_entity.type
_entity.pdbx_description
1 polymer ?
#
loop_
_entity_poly.entity_id
_entity_poly.type
_entity_poly.pdbx_seq_one_letter_code
_entity_poly.pdbx_strand_id
1 'polypeptide(L)'
;MNDKIIDALFETQAIKMAPADNPFWYTSGMLGPFYCNTHFLLKCEQDAGDMLKLIEAAIAEDKLTAPKKIFEALKKFYDMNGTFKMTMDRLAEEAKNYDFDFISGGERRDYFFSMIPAYILGKPHLTIYKDMSSAYSEDLEGEAVVPTKEMLQDKKALHICDLINTASSYERAWVPAIRDLGADITDTLAVVDRCQGGAEVLEGLGVKLKTLTKINADFFEDIYNNGMIDEAQKDFVLKYLASPSEYMAHFLKTHPDFIAGELAKGGKAADRAKLAIEKGYANT
;
A
#
# COMPACT_ATOMS: atom_id res chain seq x y z
N MET A 1 16.28 18.95 4.41
CA MET A 1 16.70 17.60 4.92
C MET A 1 15.71 16.65 4.30
N ASN A 2 16.15 15.80 3.36
CA ASN A 2 15.26 14.88 2.68
C ASN A 2 14.56 14.00 3.72
N ASP A 3 13.24 13.78 3.54
CA ASP A 3 12.52 12.79 4.33
C ASP A 3 13.06 11.39 3.96
N LYS A 4 13.62 10.69 4.94
CA LYS A 4 14.20 9.35 4.74
C LYS A 4 13.22 8.34 4.15
N ILE A 5 11.90 8.53 4.35
CA ILE A 5 10.87 7.68 3.74
C ILE A 5 10.80 7.94 2.24
N ILE A 6 10.92 9.19 1.80
CA ILE A 6 10.95 9.55 0.38
C ILE A 6 12.18 8.93 -0.29
N ASP A 7 13.37 9.11 0.32
CA ASP A 7 14.61 8.50 -0.19
C ASP A 7 14.46 6.97 -0.32
N ALA A 8 13.89 6.30 0.71
CA ALA A 8 13.65 4.87 0.72
C ALA A 8 12.68 4.41 -0.39
N LEU A 9 11.63 5.17 -0.67
CA LEU A 9 10.66 4.87 -1.73
C LEU A 9 11.32 4.88 -3.12
N PHE A 10 12.27 5.77 -3.35
CA PHE A 10 13.02 5.82 -4.61
C PHE A 10 14.14 4.76 -4.66
N GLU A 11 14.92 4.60 -3.60
CA GLU A 11 16.00 3.62 -3.50
C GLU A 11 15.52 2.19 -3.79
N THR A 12 14.38 1.82 -3.22
CA THR A 12 13.78 0.49 -3.40
C THR A 12 12.93 0.36 -4.67
N GLN A 13 12.82 1.45 -5.45
CA GLN A 13 11.91 1.56 -6.60
C GLN A 13 10.42 1.34 -6.22
N ALA A 14 10.06 1.56 -4.97
CA ALA A 14 8.67 1.58 -4.53
C ALA A 14 7.88 2.70 -5.23
N ILE A 15 8.53 3.83 -5.52
CA ILE A 15 8.09 4.82 -6.50
C ILE A 15 9.00 4.72 -7.72
N LYS A 16 8.39 4.56 -8.89
CA LYS A 16 9.09 4.50 -10.18
C LYS A 16 8.43 5.43 -11.16
N MET A 17 9.23 6.32 -11.75
CA MET A 17 8.77 7.24 -12.79
C MET A 17 8.82 6.58 -14.15
N ALA A 18 7.80 6.82 -14.97
CA ALA A 18 7.80 6.42 -16.36
C ALA A 18 8.61 7.42 -17.22
N PRO A 19 9.23 6.95 -18.32
CA PRO A 19 9.65 7.87 -19.37
C PRO A 19 8.46 8.64 -19.94
N ALA A 20 8.69 9.88 -20.38
CA ALA A 20 7.62 10.75 -20.89
C ALA A 20 6.89 10.19 -22.12
N ASP A 21 7.59 9.43 -22.95
CA ASP A 21 7.08 8.78 -24.17
C ASP A 21 6.53 7.36 -23.94
N ASN A 22 6.66 6.81 -22.71
CA ASN A 22 6.25 5.44 -22.41
C ASN A 22 5.62 5.33 -20.99
N PRO A 23 4.43 5.90 -20.78
CA PRO A 23 3.73 5.84 -19.50
C PRO A 23 3.34 4.41 -19.13
N PHE A 24 3.12 4.18 -17.83
CA PHE A 24 2.69 2.89 -17.33
C PHE A 24 1.22 2.63 -17.57
N TRP A 25 0.88 1.40 -17.93
CA TRP A 25 -0.48 0.90 -17.90
C TRP A 25 -0.92 0.54 -16.47
N TYR A 26 -1.97 1.18 -16.00
CA TYR A 26 -2.61 0.77 -14.75
C TYR A 26 -3.62 -0.36 -14.98
N THR A 27 -3.99 -1.04 -13.89
CA THR A 27 -4.99 -2.11 -13.94
C THR A 27 -6.37 -1.64 -14.38
N SER A 28 -6.64 -0.34 -14.24
CA SER A 28 -7.86 0.31 -14.70
C SER A 28 -7.96 0.46 -16.23
N GLY A 29 -6.88 0.26 -16.99
CA GLY A 29 -6.78 0.61 -18.40
C GLY A 29 -6.39 2.08 -18.63
N MET A 30 -6.09 2.82 -17.59
CA MET A 30 -5.53 4.17 -17.68
C MET A 30 -4.02 4.15 -17.84
N LEU A 31 -3.47 5.18 -18.48
CA LEU A 31 -2.05 5.45 -18.50
C LEU A 31 -1.65 6.37 -17.34
N GLY A 32 -0.48 6.18 -16.79
CA GLY A 32 0.03 7.04 -15.75
C GLY A 32 1.54 7.18 -15.70
N PRO A 33 2.04 8.30 -15.15
CA PRO A 33 3.46 8.67 -15.19
C PRO A 33 4.31 7.99 -14.11
N PHE A 34 3.72 7.32 -13.14
CA PHE A 34 4.46 6.68 -12.06
C PHE A 34 3.72 5.48 -11.46
N TYR A 35 4.48 4.57 -10.88
CA TYR A 35 3.95 3.53 -9.98
C TYR A 35 4.29 3.85 -8.53
N CYS A 36 3.41 3.39 -7.61
CA CYS A 36 3.69 3.31 -6.20
C CYS A 36 3.38 1.89 -5.70
N ASN A 37 4.43 1.14 -5.35
CA ASN A 37 4.37 -0.22 -4.82
C ASN A 37 5.09 -0.24 -3.46
N THR A 38 4.44 0.29 -2.44
CA THR A 38 4.99 0.52 -1.09
C THR A 38 5.67 -0.72 -0.50
N HIS A 39 5.15 -1.93 -0.79
CA HIS A 39 5.73 -3.18 -0.30
C HIS A 39 7.17 -3.46 -0.82
N PHE A 40 7.67 -2.74 -1.85
CA PHE A 40 9.08 -2.83 -2.26
C PHE A 40 10.02 -2.24 -1.22
N LEU A 41 9.52 -1.45 -0.26
CA LEU A 41 10.29 -1.00 0.91
C LEU A 41 10.84 -2.17 1.74
N LEU A 42 10.34 -3.40 1.56
CA LEU A 42 10.94 -4.60 2.14
C LEU A 42 12.43 -4.72 1.78
N LYS A 43 12.76 -4.46 0.49
CA LYS A 43 14.11 -4.37 -0.05
C LYS A 43 14.11 -4.03 -1.55
N CYS A 44 13.33 -4.77 -2.36
CA CYS A 44 13.17 -4.58 -3.79
C CYS A 44 11.91 -5.32 -4.29
N GLU A 45 11.59 -5.17 -5.58
CA GLU A 45 10.45 -5.84 -6.24
C GLU A 45 10.50 -7.36 -6.10
N GLN A 46 11.68 -7.97 -6.30
CA GLN A 46 11.85 -9.43 -6.26
C GLN A 46 11.58 -9.98 -4.86
N ASP A 47 12.26 -9.43 -3.83
CA ASP A 47 12.09 -9.87 -2.44
C ASP A 47 10.64 -9.66 -1.97
N ALA A 48 10.02 -8.53 -2.34
CA ALA A 48 8.61 -8.27 -2.03
C ALA A 48 7.65 -9.23 -2.74
N GLY A 49 7.94 -9.58 -4.00
CA GLY A 49 7.19 -10.58 -4.76
C GLY A 49 7.28 -11.98 -4.14
N ASP A 50 8.46 -12.39 -3.68
CA ASP A 50 8.66 -13.68 -3.02
C ASP A 50 7.99 -13.71 -1.64
N MET A 51 8.01 -12.59 -0.91
CA MET A 51 7.27 -12.44 0.35
C MET A 51 5.76 -12.55 0.14
N LEU A 52 5.20 -11.97 -0.93
CA LEU A 52 3.77 -12.12 -1.25
C LEU A 52 3.40 -13.58 -1.54
N LYS A 53 4.25 -14.34 -2.23
CA LYS A 53 4.04 -15.79 -2.45
C LYS A 53 4.10 -16.57 -1.14
N LEU A 54 5.03 -16.23 -0.23
CA LEU A 54 5.11 -16.83 1.09
C LEU A 54 3.83 -16.57 1.89
N ILE A 55 3.34 -15.33 1.89
CA ILE A 55 2.08 -14.97 2.57
C ILE A 55 0.91 -15.81 2.03
N GLU A 56 0.77 -15.89 0.70
CA GLU A 56 -0.29 -16.68 0.07
C GLU A 56 -0.20 -18.18 0.42
N ALA A 57 1.00 -18.73 0.39
CA ALA A 57 1.23 -20.14 0.74
C ALA A 57 0.96 -20.42 2.23
N ALA A 58 1.41 -19.55 3.12
CA ALA A 58 1.19 -19.70 4.56
C ALA A 58 -0.31 -19.64 4.91
N ILE A 59 -1.07 -18.70 4.31
CA ILE A 59 -2.53 -18.57 4.51
C ILE A 59 -3.27 -19.80 3.96
N ALA A 60 -2.85 -20.29 2.79
CA ALA A 60 -3.47 -21.47 2.17
C ALA A 60 -3.22 -22.76 2.97
N GLU A 61 -2.09 -22.84 3.68
CA GLU A 61 -1.76 -23.98 4.55
C GLU A 61 -2.61 -23.96 5.82
N ASP A 62 -2.54 -22.89 6.60
CA ASP A 62 -3.30 -22.74 7.85
C ASP A 62 -3.30 -21.28 8.32
N LYS A 63 -4.49 -20.71 8.47
CA LYS A 63 -4.67 -19.32 8.89
C LYS A 63 -4.18 -19.02 10.31
N LEU A 64 -4.12 -19.99 11.20
CA LEU A 64 -3.66 -19.77 12.58
C LEU A 64 -2.14 -19.85 12.70
N THR A 65 -1.48 -20.63 11.87
CA THR A 65 0.00 -20.68 11.83
C THR A 65 0.61 -19.64 10.89
N ALA A 66 -0.18 -19.10 9.95
CA ALA A 66 0.28 -18.11 8.98
C ALA A 66 0.89 -16.85 9.63
N PRO A 67 0.30 -16.20 10.66
CA PRO A 67 0.87 -14.98 11.25
C PRO A 67 2.31 -15.19 11.71
N LYS A 68 2.61 -16.27 12.42
CA LYS A 68 3.97 -16.59 12.87
C LYS A 68 4.94 -16.77 11.70
N LYS A 69 4.56 -17.56 10.68
CA LYS A 69 5.42 -17.82 9.51
C LYS A 69 5.74 -16.52 8.74
N ILE A 70 4.74 -15.65 8.58
CA ILE A 70 4.88 -14.37 7.91
C ILE A 70 5.78 -13.45 8.74
N PHE A 71 5.53 -13.35 10.03
CA PHE A 71 6.33 -12.55 10.96
C PHE A 71 7.80 -12.97 10.98
N GLU A 72 8.09 -14.25 11.11
CA GLU A 72 9.47 -14.77 11.10
C GLU A 72 10.23 -14.41 9.82
N ALA A 73 9.55 -14.42 8.67
CA ALA A 73 10.12 -14.01 7.40
C ALA A 73 10.37 -12.49 7.35
N LEU A 74 9.40 -11.68 7.78
CA LEU A 74 9.53 -10.21 7.84
C LEU A 74 10.61 -9.78 8.84
N LYS A 75 10.71 -10.46 9.98
CA LYS A 75 11.71 -10.18 11.01
C LYS A 75 13.14 -10.34 10.49
N LYS A 76 13.41 -11.33 9.62
CA LYS A 76 14.72 -11.48 8.96
C LYS A 76 15.07 -10.24 8.13
N PHE A 77 14.10 -9.69 7.37
CA PHE A 77 14.32 -8.45 6.62
C PHE A 77 14.52 -7.25 7.56
N TYR A 78 13.74 -7.15 8.63
CA TYR A 78 13.90 -6.11 9.64
C TYR A 78 15.29 -6.13 10.28
N ASP A 79 15.83 -7.32 10.58
CA ASP A 79 17.13 -7.46 11.19
C ASP A 79 18.30 -7.20 10.20
N MET A 80 18.09 -7.41 8.89
CA MET A 80 19.17 -7.41 7.89
C MET A 80 19.12 -6.22 6.91
N ASN A 81 17.97 -5.57 6.72
CA ASN A 81 17.80 -4.49 5.75
C ASN A 81 17.56 -3.15 6.45
N GLY A 82 18.52 -2.23 6.32
CA GLY A 82 18.48 -0.92 7.00
C GLY A 82 17.31 -0.04 6.57
N THR A 83 16.92 -0.07 5.29
CA THR A 83 15.81 0.71 4.75
C THR A 83 14.48 0.22 5.28
N PHE A 84 14.24 -1.10 5.28
CA PHE A 84 13.04 -1.69 5.88
C PHE A 84 12.99 -1.44 7.38
N LYS A 85 14.12 -1.66 8.09
CA LYS A 85 14.24 -1.38 9.51
C LYS A 85 13.87 0.07 9.85
N MET A 86 14.44 1.03 9.14
CA MET A 86 14.15 2.45 9.34
C MET A 86 12.66 2.76 9.14
N THR A 87 12.02 2.16 8.13
CA THR A 87 10.59 2.33 7.86
C THR A 87 9.74 1.76 9.01
N MET A 88 10.06 0.56 9.50
CA MET A 88 9.35 -0.08 10.62
C MET A 88 9.53 0.69 11.92
N ASP A 89 10.75 1.12 12.22
CA ASP A 89 11.05 1.95 13.41
C ASP A 89 10.26 3.28 13.37
N ARG A 90 10.13 3.89 12.18
CA ARG A 90 9.35 5.12 12.00
C ARG A 90 7.85 4.91 12.22
N LEU A 91 7.29 3.79 11.70
CA LEU A 91 5.89 3.43 11.95
C LEU A 91 5.64 3.16 13.43
N ALA A 92 6.52 2.42 14.08
CA ALA A 92 6.42 2.13 15.52
C ALA A 92 6.52 3.42 16.37
N GLU A 93 7.40 4.35 16.00
CA GLU A 93 7.51 5.64 16.70
C GLU A 93 6.26 6.51 16.53
N GLU A 94 5.71 6.59 15.31
CA GLU A 94 4.47 7.31 15.07
C GLU A 94 3.29 6.68 15.81
N ALA A 95 3.23 5.34 15.87
CA ALA A 95 2.18 4.60 16.55
C ALA A 95 2.09 4.92 18.05
N LYS A 96 3.20 5.32 18.72
CA LYS A 96 3.19 5.70 20.15
C LYS A 96 2.34 6.94 20.45
N ASN A 97 1.98 7.72 19.44
CA ASN A 97 1.11 8.89 19.60
C ASN A 97 -0.38 8.54 19.74
N TYR A 98 -0.75 7.25 19.66
CA TYR A 98 -2.11 6.77 19.68
C TYR A 98 -2.37 5.89 20.91
N ASP A 99 -3.63 5.90 21.37
CA ASP A 99 -4.11 5.02 22.44
C ASP A 99 -4.79 3.80 21.82
N PHE A 100 -4.14 2.64 21.90
CA PHE A 100 -4.63 1.39 21.33
C PHE A 100 -4.16 0.17 22.14
N ASP A 101 -4.94 -0.91 22.04
CA ASP A 101 -4.66 -2.16 22.73
C ASP A 101 -3.90 -3.14 21.83
N PHE A 102 -4.21 -3.16 20.53
CA PHE A 102 -3.58 -4.05 19.55
C PHE A 102 -3.41 -3.37 18.18
N ILE A 103 -2.49 -3.90 17.38
CA ILE A 103 -2.32 -3.49 15.97
C ILE A 103 -3.06 -4.49 15.08
N SER A 104 -3.66 -3.99 14.00
CA SER A 104 -4.27 -4.83 12.96
C SER A 104 -3.66 -4.57 11.59
N GLY A 105 -3.71 -5.57 10.73
CA GLY A 105 -3.33 -5.46 9.33
C GLY A 105 -4.19 -6.36 8.45
N GLY A 106 -4.49 -5.90 7.23
CA GLY A 106 -5.33 -6.60 6.28
C GLY A 106 -4.54 -7.36 5.21
N GLU A 107 -5.11 -8.45 4.71
CA GLU A 107 -4.50 -9.26 3.66
C GLU A 107 -4.37 -8.47 2.36
N ARG A 108 -3.16 -8.39 1.84
CA ARG A 108 -1.91 -9.09 2.22
C ARG A 108 -0.74 -8.14 2.43
N ARG A 109 -0.80 -6.92 1.85
CA ARG A 109 0.34 -5.99 1.87
C ARG A 109 0.48 -5.28 3.20
N ASP A 110 -0.61 -5.08 3.93
CA ASP A 110 -0.55 -4.43 5.23
C ASP A 110 0.29 -5.22 6.23
N TYR A 111 0.37 -6.56 6.08
CA TYR A 111 1.20 -7.40 6.97
C TYR A 111 2.67 -7.02 6.97
N PHE A 112 3.20 -6.53 5.83
CA PHE A 112 4.58 -6.02 5.75
C PHE A 112 4.84 -4.90 6.74
N PHE A 113 3.82 -4.11 7.04
CA PHE A 113 3.94 -2.85 7.78
C PHE A 113 3.26 -2.87 9.14
N SER A 114 2.41 -3.85 9.44
CA SER A 114 1.69 -3.95 10.71
C SER A 114 2.36 -4.89 11.72
N MET A 115 2.94 -6.01 11.26
CA MET A 115 3.47 -7.04 12.17
C MET A 115 4.74 -6.59 12.90
N ILE A 116 5.69 -5.97 12.20
CA ILE A 116 6.94 -5.53 12.83
C ILE A 116 6.72 -4.39 13.83
N PRO A 117 5.91 -3.35 13.57
CA PRO A 117 5.55 -2.37 14.60
C PRO A 117 4.85 -2.99 15.82
N ALA A 118 3.96 -3.99 15.63
CA ALA A 118 3.35 -4.71 16.73
C ALA A 118 4.41 -5.38 17.62
N TYR A 119 5.36 -6.08 17.00
CA TYR A 119 6.50 -6.71 17.69
C TYR A 119 7.37 -5.68 18.43
N ILE A 120 7.75 -4.56 17.78
CA ILE A 120 8.58 -3.49 18.39
C ILE A 120 7.90 -2.92 19.63
N LEU A 121 6.58 -2.75 19.58
CA LEU A 121 5.80 -2.13 20.65
C LEU A 121 5.32 -3.12 21.72
N GLY A 122 5.59 -4.44 21.53
CA GLY A 122 5.09 -5.48 22.42
C GLY A 122 3.56 -5.51 22.49
N LYS A 123 2.89 -5.24 21.36
CA LYS A 123 1.43 -5.22 21.24
C LYS A 123 0.93 -6.45 20.49
N PRO A 124 -0.25 -6.98 20.87
CA PRO A 124 -0.90 -8.03 20.11
C PRO A 124 -1.19 -7.61 18.67
N HIS A 125 -1.33 -8.59 17.78
CA HIS A 125 -1.62 -8.35 16.37
C HIS A 125 -2.88 -9.11 15.91
N LEU A 126 -3.81 -8.40 15.25
CA LEU A 126 -4.97 -8.97 14.57
C LEU A 126 -4.67 -9.06 13.07
N THR A 127 -4.45 -10.26 12.57
CA THR A 127 -4.24 -10.57 11.16
C THR A 127 -5.59 -10.80 10.50
N ILE A 128 -6.03 -9.89 9.62
CA ILE A 128 -7.37 -9.94 8.96
C ILE A 128 -7.21 -10.48 7.55
N TYR A 129 -7.95 -11.52 7.21
CA TYR A 129 -7.94 -12.17 5.90
C TYR A 129 -8.99 -11.58 4.95
N LYS A 130 -8.86 -11.84 3.63
CA LYS A 130 -9.80 -11.35 2.60
C LYS A 130 -11.25 -11.77 2.80
N ASP A 131 -11.47 -12.92 3.41
CA ASP A 131 -12.81 -13.43 3.74
C ASP A 131 -13.35 -12.89 5.06
N MET A 132 -12.70 -11.88 5.64
CA MET A 132 -13.01 -11.24 6.91
C MET A 132 -12.79 -12.11 8.14
N SER A 133 -12.37 -13.38 8.00
CA SER A 133 -11.86 -14.14 9.13
C SER A 133 -10.55 -13.52 9.64
N SER A 134 -10.18 -13.81 10.88
CA SER A 134 -8.97 -13.24 11.47
C SER A 134 -8.30 -14.21 12.42
N ALA A 135 -7.02 -13.96 12.67
CA ALA A 135 -6.20 -14.64 13.65
C ALA A 135 -5.61 -13.59 14.61
N TYR A 136 -5.70 -13.84 15.90
CA TYR A 136 -5.18 -12.98 16.95
C TYR A 136 -3.95 -13.59 17.58
N SER A 137 -2.85 -12.87 17.53
CA SER A 137 -1.58 -13.23 18.17
C SER A 137 -1.34 -12.29 19.33
N GLU A 138 -1.33 -12.82 20.55
CA GLU A 138 -0.90 -12.04 21.72
C GLU A 138 0.58 -11.65 21.59
N ASP A 139 1.34 -12.57 21.00
CA ASP A 139 2.73 -12.43 20.62
C ASP A 139 2.93 -13.08 19.25
N LEU A 140 3.54 -12.39 18.31
CA LEU A 140 3.78 -12.88 16.96
C LEU A 140 4.80 -14.03 16.87
N GLU A 141 5.59 -14.27 17.93
CA GLU A 141 6.49 -15.43 18.06
C GLU A 141 5.72 -16.67 18.56
N GLY A 142 4.53 -16.49 19.14
CA GLY A 142 3.63 -17.53 19.61
C GLY A 142 2.66 -18.05 18.57
N GLU A 143 1.67 -18.85 19.03
CA GLU A 143 0.57 -19.34 18.21
C GLU A 143 -0.57 -18.33 18.21
N ALA A 144 -1.19 -18.13 17.03
CA ALA A 144 -2.38 -17.34 16.93
C ALA A 144 -3.63 -18.17 17.26
N VAL A 145 -4.66 -17.49 17.72
CA VAL A 145 -5.97 -18.08 18.01
C VAL A 145 -7.07 -17.42 17.18
N VAL A 146 -8.20 -18.11 17.03
CA VAL A 146 -9.40 -17.47 16.48
C VAL A 146 -9.91 -16.46 17.51
N PRO A 147 -9.99 -15.15 17.20
CA PRO A 147 -10.45 -14.17 18.16
C PRO A 147 -11.95 -14.34 18.44
N THR A 148 -12.35 -14.11 19.69
CA THR A 148 -13.75 -14.04 20.09
C THR A 148 -14.13 -12.62 20.50
N LYS A 149 -15.44 -12.34 20.54
CA LYS A 149 -15.93 -11.04 21.03
C LYS A 149 -15.47 -10.75 22.45
N GLU A 150 -15.47 -11.74 23.33
CA GLU A 150 -15.07 -11.59 24.73
C GLU A 150 -13.59 -11.17 24.86
N MET A 151 -12.74 -11.60 23.90
CA MET A 151 -11.32 -11.24 23.89
C MET A 151 -11.10 -9.78 23.48
N LEU A 152 -11.91 -9.25 22.57
CA LEU A 152 -11.66 -7.95 21.92
C LEU A 152 -12.71 -6.90 22.25
N GLN A 153 -13.76 -7.25 23.00
CA GLN A 153 -14.80 -6.31 23.43
C GLN A 153 -14.19 -5.07 24.09
N ASP A 154 -14.61 -3.89 23.64
CA ASP A 154 -14.19 -2.58 24.12
C ASP A 154 -12.67 -2.25 23.94
N LYS A 155 -11.91 -3.11 23.24
CA LYS A 155 -10.53 -2.84 22.89
C LYS A 155 -10.43 -1.92 21.68
N LYS A 156 -9.32 -1.18 21.59
CA LYS A 156 -9.01 -0.26 20.50
C LYS A 156 -7.97 -0.84 19.57
N ALA A 157 -8.26 -0.85 18.29
CA ALA A 157 -7.32 -1.22 17.23
C ALA A 157 -6.64 0.02 16.65
N LEU A 158 -5.32 -0.05 16.42
CA LEU A 158 -4.62 0.79 15.46
C LEU A 158 -4.39 -0.05 14.20
N HIS A 159 -5.04 0.31 13.09
CA HIS A 159 -4.78 -0.38 11.83
C HIS A 159 -3.55 0.22 11.13
N ILE A 160 -2.59 -0.64 10.73
CA ILE A 160 -1.42 -0.18 9.97
C ILE A 160 -1.44 -0.82 8.60
N CYS A 161 -1.39 0.01 7.56
CA CYS A 161 -1.43 -0.44 6.16
C CYS A 161 -0.26 0.10 5.33
N ASP A 162 -0.08 -0.49 4.15
CA ASP A 162 0.94 -0.09 3.20
C ASP A 162 0.62 1.25 2.53
N LEU A 163 -0.61 1.41 2.06
CA LEU A 163 -0.99 2.45 1.13
C LEU A 163 -2.50 2.71 1.18
N ILE A 164 -2.88 3.99 1.18
CA ILE A 164 -4.26 4.42 1.00
C ILE A 164 -4.45 4.98 -0.41
N ASN A 165 -5.45 4.44 -1.13
CA ASN A 165 -6.02 4.98 -2.36
C ASN A 165 -7.41 5.56 -2.06
N THR A 166 -8.45 4.75 -2.31
CA THR A 166 -9.86 5.06 -2.08
C THR A 166 -10.40 4.45 -0.79
N ALA A 167 -9.56 3.82 0.02
CA ALA A 167 -9.90 3.13 1.26
C ALA A 167 -11.02 2.05 1.15
N SER A 168 -11.28 1.52 -0.05
CA SER A 168 -12.36 0.55 -0.29
C SER A 168 -12.22 -0.76 0.52
N SER A 169 -11.01 -1.15 0.89
CA SER A 169 -10.78 -2.31 1.76
C SER A 169 -11.22 -2.05 3.19
N TYR A 170 -11.06 -0.82 3.67
CA TYR A 170 -11.52 -0.42 5.01
C TYR A 170 -13.05 -0.50 5.12
N GLU A 171 -13.74 0.11 4.16
CA GLU A 171 -15.20 0.12 4.13
C GLU A 171 -15.78 -1.29 4.02
N ARG A 172 -15.20 -2.11 3.12
CA ARG A 172 -15.74 -3.42 2.78
C ARG A 172 -15.35 -4.52 3.77
N ALA A 173 -14.17 -4.41 4.41
CA ALA A 173 -13.60 -5.53 5.16
C ALA A 173 -12.95 -5.13 6.50
N TRP A 174 -11.97 -4.21 6.54
CA TRP A 174 -11.16 -4.06 7.74
C TRP A 174 -11.94 -3.47 8.92
N VAL A 175 -12.70 -2.40 8.69
CA VAL A 175 -13.53 -1.78 9.74
C VAL A 175 -14.65 -2.73 10.20
N PRO A 176 -15.42 -3.38 9.30
CA PRO A 176 -16.38 -4.39 9.70
C PRO A 176 -15.77 -5.54 10.51
N ALA A 177 -14.66 -6.14 10.04
CA ALA A 177 -14.03 -7.27 10.73
C ALA A 177 -13.59 -6.95 12.16
N ILE A 178 -13.09 -5.73 12.41
CA ILE A 178 -12.70 -5.29 13.76
C ILE A 178 -13.94 -5.05 14.61
N ARG A 179 -14.95 -4.32 14.10
CA ARG A 179 -16.16 -3.97 14.85
C ARG A 179 -17.06 -5.16 15.14
N ASP A 180 -17.10 -6.15 14.25
CA ASP A 180 -17.84 -7.40 14.47
C ASP A 180 -17.28 -8.22 15.65
N LEU A 181 -16.00 -8.03 15.98
CA LEU A 181 -15.33 -8.59 17.15
C LEU A 181 -15.53 -7.75 18.43
N GLY A 182 -16.33 -6.68 18.36
CA GLY A 182 -16.60 -5.81 19.50
C GLY A 182 -15.50 -4.80 19.81
N ALA A 183 -14.44 -4.75 19.02
CA ALA A 183 -13.38 -3.75 19.13
C ALA A 183 -13.74 -2.48 18.36
N ASP A 184 -13.09 -1.37 18.69
CA ASP A 184 -13.21 -0.12 17.94
C ASP A 184 -11.94 0.16 17.13
N ILE A 185 -12.11 0.88 16.02
CA ILE A 185 -11.03 1.41 15.19
C ILE A 185 -11.33 2.88 14.91
N THR A 186 -10.54 3.76 15.51
CA THR A 186 -10.66 5.21 15.38
C THR A 186 -9.50 5.85 14.64
N ASP A 187 -8.39 5.12 14.51
CA ASP A 187 -7.16 5.62 13.93
C ASP A 187 -6.52 4.57 13.01
N THR A 188 -5.93 5.06 11.93
CA THR A 188 -5.12 4.25 11.03
C THR A 188 -3.84 4.97 10.64
N LEU A 189 -2.76 4.21 10.53
CA LEU A 189 -1.45 4.67 10.11
C LEU A 189 -1.06 4.01 8.80
N ALA A 190 -0.78 4.79 7.77
CA ALA A 190 -0.32 4.30 6.48
C ALA A 190 1.10 4.77 6.16
N VAL A 191 1.85 3.99 5.40
CA VAL A 191 3.14 4.47 4.88
C VAL A 191 2.90 5.59 3.88
N VAL A 192 1.99 5.39 2.94
CA VAL A 192 1.68 6.33 1.86
C VAL A 192 0.19 6.60 1.75
N ASP A 193 -0.19 7.87 1.60
CA ASP A 193 -1.49 8.28 1.08
C ASP A 193 -1.33 8.79 -0.36
N ARG A 194 -2.07 8.20 -1.30
CA ARG A 194 -2.08 8.65 -2.70
C ARG A 194 -3.02 9.81 -2.97
N CYS A 195 -3.67 10.34 -1.95
CA CYS A 195 -4.60 11.47 -2.05
C CYS A 195 -5.72 11.26 -3.09
N GLN A 196 -6.30 10.06 -3.13
CA GLN A 196 -7.34 9.67 -4.11
C GLN A 196 -8.72 9.51 -3.46
N GLY A 197 -9.03 10.30 -2.44
CA GLY A 197 -10.33 10.31 -1.75
C GLY A 197 -10.43 9.32 -0.59
N GLY A 198 -9.37 8.59 -0.26
CA GLY A 198 -9.41 7.60 0.82
C GLY A 198 -9.52 8.21 2.21
N ALA A 199 -8.96 9.40 2.41
CA ALA A 199 -9.04 10.11 3.69
C ALA A 199 -10.49 10.48 4.04
N GLU A 200 -11.26 10.97 3.06
CA GLU A 200 -12.66 11.34 3.20
C GLU A 200 -13.55 10.11 3.49
N VAL A 201 -13.26 8.98 2.84
CA VAL A 201 -13.95 7.71 3.12
C VAL A 201 -13.67 7.24 4.53
N LEU A 202 -12.42 7.28 4.99
CA LEU A 202 -12.04 6.93 6.35
C LEU A 202 -12.69 7.84 7.38
N GLU A 203 -12.73 9.16 7.15
CA GLU A 203 -13.42 10.11 8.01
C GLU A 203 -14.93 9.77 8.13
N GLY A 204 -15.57 9.42 6.99
CA GLY A 204 -16.97 8.95 6.97
C GLY A 204 -17.20 7.66 7.78
N LEU A 205 -16.18 6.82 7.95
CA LEU A 205 -16.19 5.63 8.80
C LEU A 205 -15.82 5.93 10.27
N GLY A 206 -15.49 7.17 10.59
CA GLY A 206 -15.01 7.58 11.92
C GLY A 206 -13.57 7.17 12.20
N VAL A 207 -12.76 6.93 11.16
CA VAL A 207 -11.36 6.52 11.26
C VAL A 207 -10.45 7.66 10.80
N LYS A 208 -9.57 8.14 11.67
CA LYS A 208 -8.60 9.19 11.36
C LYS A 208 -7.38 8.61 10.67
N LEU A 209 -7.01 9.19 9.53
CA LEU A 209 -5.83 8.79 8.78
C LEU A 209 -4.62 9.63 9.16
N LYS A 210 -3.53 8.95 9.51
CA LYS A 210 -2.17 9.51 9.55
C LYS A 210 -1.29 8.76 8.55
N THR A 211 -0.39 9.47 7.89
CA THR A 211 0.55 8.86 6.93
C THR A 211 1.97 9.33 7.15
N LEU A 212 2.94 8.50 6.80
CA LEU A 212 4.35 8.91 6.82
C LEU A 212 4.64 9.88 5.67
N THR A 213 4.00 9.66 4.50
CA THR A 213 4.12 10.58 3.37
C THR A 213 2.84 10.60 2.52
N LYS A 214 2.66 11.68 1.74
CA LYS A 214 1.55 11.84 0.79
C LYS A 214 2.10 12.00 -0.61
N ILE A 215 1.48 11.34 -1.58
CA ILE A 215 1.81 11.50 -3.01
C ILE A 215 0.81 12.50 -3.62
N ASN A 216 1.13 13.76 -3.49
CA ASN A 216 0.39 14.90 -4.02
C ASN A 216 1.29 15.82 -4.86
N ALA A 217 0.81 16.98 -5.27
CA ALA A 217 1.60 17.93 -6.05
C ALA A 217 2.85 18.41 -5.29
N ASP A 218 2.71 18.73 -4.00
CA ASP A 218 3.82 19.21 -3.16
C ASP A 218 4.95 18.16 -3.07
N PHE A 219 4.59 16.87 -2.97
CA PHE A 219 5.55 15.78 -3.01
C PHE A 219 6.41 15.80 -4.29
N PHE A 220 5.78 16.00 -5.46
CA PHE A 220 6.52 16.03 -6.73
C PHE A 220 7.34 17.31 -6.92
N GLU A 221 6.90 18.44 -6.38
CA GLU A 221 7.72 19.65 -6.31
C GLU A 221 8.96 19.44 -5.40
N ASP A 222 8.77 18.81 -4.24
CA ASP A 222 9.87 18.53 -3.31
C ASP A 222 10.93 17.61 -3.91
N ILE A 223 10.53 16.49 -4.54
CA ILE A 223 11.48 15.56 -5.16
C ILE A 223 12.17 16.15 -6.40
N TYR A 224 11.50 17.06 -7.13
CA TYR A 224 12.13 17.84 -8.21
C TYR A 224 13.18 18.79 -7.66
N ASN A 225 12.86 19.57 -6.62
CA ASN A 225 13.78 20.50 -5.97
C ASN A 225 15.00 19.80 -5.36
N ASN A 226 14.86 18.52 -4.99
CA ASN A 226 15.94 17.67 -4.50
C ASN A 226 16.71 16.93 -5.64
N GLY A 227 16.36 17.17 -6.91
CA GLY A 227 17.04 16.58 -8.07
C GLY A 227 16.77 15.08 -8.27
N MET A 228 15.69 14.54 -7.69
CA MET A 228 15.32 13.13 -7.81
C MET A 228 14.57 12.83 -9.11
N ILE A 229 13.93 13.84 -9.68
CA ILE A 229 13.25 13.81 -10.99
C ILE A 229 13.61 15.06 -11.79
N ASP A 230 13.47 15.00 -13.12
CA ASP A 230 13.68 16.16 -13.99
C ASP A 230 12.38 16.99 -14.16
N GLU A 231 12.52 18.17 -14.83
CA GLU A 231 11.39 19.08 -15.05
C GLU A 231 10.29 18.46 -15.91
N ALA A 232 10.67 17.67 -16.93
CA ALA A 232 9.71 17.01 -17.81
C ALA A 232 8.88 15.98 -17.06
N GLN A 233 9.52 15.18 -16.17
CA GLN A 233 8.85 14.22 -15.30
C GLN A 233 7.91 14.92 -14.32
N LYS A 234 8.35 16.03 -13.70
CA LYS A 234 7.51 16.81 -12.80
C LYS A 234 6.26 17.33 -13.52
N ASP A 235 6.43 18.02 -14.65
CA ASP A 235 5.32 18.56 -15.42
C ASP A 235 4.33 17.49 -15.87
N PHE A 236 4.84 16.31 -16.22
CA PHE A 236 4.07 15.17 -16.65
C PHE A 236 3.19 14.63 -15.52
N VAL A 237 3.75 14.53 -14.32
CA VAL A 237 2.99 14.09 -13.13
C VAL A 237 1.98 15.12 -12.70
N LEU A 238 2.31 16.41 -12.67
CA LEU A 238 1.39 17.46 -12.26
C LEU A 238 0.18 17.52 -13.19
N LYS A 239 0.35 17.34 -14.50
CA LYS A 239 -0.74 17.21 -15.47
C LYS A 239 -1.63 16.00 -15.18
N TYR A 240 -1.02 14.85 -14.86
CA TYR A 240 -1.75 13.64 -14.48
C TYR A 240 -2.55 13.83 -13.18
N LEU A 241 -1.97 14.43 -12.15
CA LEU A 241 -2.65 14.67 -10.89
C LEU A 241 -3.83 15.64 -11.03
N ALA A 242 -3.71 16.64 -11.91
CA ALA A 242 -4.79 17.58 -12.19
C ALA A 242 -5.98 16.90 -12.89
N SER A 243 -5.71 16.06 -13.90
CA SER A 243 -6.75 15.32 -14.64
C SER A 243 -6.16 14.07 -15.32
N PRO A 244 -6.28 12.88 -14.73
CA PRO A 244 -5.79 11.64 -15.34
C PRO A 244 -6.37 11.36 -16.73
N SER A 245 -7.64 11.71 -16.96
CA SER A 245 -8.31 11.52 -18.24
C SER A 245 -7.78 12.46 -19.33
N GLU A 246 -7.59 13.74 -19.00
CA GLU A 246 -7.01 14.71 -19.93
C GLU A 246 -5.54 14.39 -20.24
N TYR A 247 -4.79 13.95 -19.24
CA TYR A 247 -3.43 13.46 -19.43
C TYR A 247 -3.39 12.32 -20.46
N MET A 248 -4.23 11.29 -20.30
CA MET A 248 -4.28 10.16 -21.21
C MET A 248 -4.74 10.58 -22.61
N ALA A 249 -5.77 11.41 -22.72
CA ALA A 249 -6.25 11.93 -24.01
C ALA A 249 -5.18 12.74 -24.74
N HIS A 250 -4.45 13.60 -24.02
CA HIS A 250 -3.33 14.37 -24.57
C HIS A 250 -2.20 13.45 -25.06
N PHE A 251 -1.80 12.48 -24.24
CA PHE A 251 -0.75 11.53 -24.60
C PHE A 251 -1.10 10.75 -25.87
N LEU A 252 -2.30 10.19 -25.95
CA LEU A 252 -2.75 9.42 -27.12
C LEU A 252 -2.87 10.28 -28.37
N LYS A 253 -3.25 11.55 -28.25
CA LYS A 253 -3.29 12.48 -29.37
C LYS A 253 -1.90 12.78 -29.94
N THR A 254 -0.90 12.86 -29.08
CA THR A 254 0.51 13.14 -29.47
C THR A 254 1.27 11.87 -29.88
N HIS A 255 0.74 10.68 -29.56
CA HIS A 255 1.31 9.37 -29.86
C HIS A 255 0.27 8.47 -30.55
N PRO A 256 -0.18 8.77 -31.79
CA PRO A 256 -1.32 8.11 -32.43
C PRO A 256 -1.10 6.60 -32.64
N ASP A 257 0.15 6.15 -32.80
CA ASP A 257 0.48 4.74 -33.02
C ASP A 257 0.65 3.94 -31.71
N PHE A 258 0.53 4.59 -30.54
CA PHE A 258 0.81 3.94 -29.25
C PHE A 258 -0.12 2.74 -29.00
N ILE A 259 -1.44 2.91 -29.15
CA ILE A 259 -2.41 1.84 -28.93
C ILE A 259 -2.17 0.66 -29.87
N ALA A 260 -1.94 0.93 -31.17
CA ALA A 260 -1.64 -0.11 -32.14
C ALA A 260 -0.35 -0.87 -31.80
N GLY A 261 0.67 -0.15 -31.35
CA GLY A 261 1.91 -0.73 -30.86
C GLY A 261 1.73 -1.64 -29.64
N GLU A 262 0.92 -1.19 -28.65
CA GLU A 262 0.63 -2.00 -27.46
C GLU A 262 -0.20 -3.25 -27.78
N LEU A 263 -1.17 -3.15 -28.68
CA LEU A 263 -1.93 -4.31 -29.18
C LEU A 263 -1.02 -5.32 -29.88
N ALA A 264 -0.04 -4.86 -30.67
CA ALA A 264 0.91 -5.72 -31.39
C ALA A 264 1.88 -6.44 -30.44
N LYS A 265 2.22 -5.89 -29.29
CA LYS A 265 3.09 -6.54 -28.28
C LYS A 265 2.47 -7.79 -27.67
N GLY A 266 1.14 -7.91 -27.67
CA GLY A 266 0.42 -9.03 -27.04
C GLY A 266 0.49 -9.01 -25.50
N GLY A 267 -0.06 -10.07 -24.87
CA GLY A 267 -0.01 -10.24 -23.42
C GLY A 267 -0.66 -9.10 -22.64
N LYS A 268 -0.10 -8.78 -21.47
CA LYS A 268 -0.66 -7.74 -20.57
C LYS A 268 -0.80 -6.36 -21.20
N ALA A 269 0.10 -5.97 -22.11
CA ALA A 269 0.04 -4.68 -22.79
C ALA A 269 -1.20 -4.62 -23.70
N ALA A 270 -1.40 -5.64 -24.52
CA ALA A 270 -2.58 -5.74 -25.38
C ALA A 270 -3.89 -5.80 -24.58
N ASP A 271 -3.91 -6.54 -23.46
CA ASP A 271 -5.09 -6.62 -22.60
C ASP A 271 -5.47 -5.24 -22.00
N ARG A 272 -4.46 -4.45 -21.62
CA ARG A 272 -4.67 -3.08 -21.10
C ARG A 272 -5.14 -2.13 -22.20
N ALA A 273 -4.55 -2.22 -23.38
CA ALA A 273 -4.97 -1.42 -24.55
C ALA A 273 -6.43 -1.72 -24.94
N LYS A 274 -6.83 -3.01 -24.98
CA LYS A 274 -8.22 -3.42 -25.21
C LYS A 274 -9.16 -2.85 -24.14
N LEU A 275 -8.79 -2.97 -22.86
CA LEU A 275 -9.58 -2.43 -21.75
C LEU A 275 -9.75 -0.90 -21.85
N ALA A 276 -8.70 -0.19 -22.30
CA ALA A 276 -8.77 1.26 -22.51
C ALA A 276 -9.76 1.61 -23.64
N ILE A 277 -9.78 0.85 -24.72
CA ILE A 277 -10.74 1.00 -25.84
C ILE A 277 -12.16 0.71 -25.35
N GLU A 278 -12.38 -0.42 -24.67
CA GLU A 278 -13.69 -0.81 -24.13
C GLU A 278 -14.29 0.25 -23.21
N LYS A 279 -13.44 0.92 -22.41
CA LYS A 279 -13.85 1.98 -21.50
C LYS A 279 -13.98 3.36 -22.16
N GLY A 280 -13.67 3.48 -23.43
CA GLY A 280 -13.73 4.75 -24.17
C GLY A 280 -12.59 5.73 -23.80
N TYR A 281 -11.50 5.24 -23.20
CA TYR A 281 -10.31 6.05 -22.92
C TYR A 281 -9.41 6.23 -24.15
N ALA A 282 -9.49 5.29 -25.10
CA ALA A 282 -8.73 5.29 -26.35
C ALA A 282 -9.64 4.95 -27.53
N ASN A 283 -9.31 5.49 -28.70
CA ASN A 283 -9.90 5.08 -29.95
C ASN A 283 -9.01 4.04 -30.63
N THR A 284 -9.61 3.18 -31.47
CA THR A 284 -8.89 2.19 -32.31
C THR A 284 -8.07 2.86 -33.39
#